data_1cdcabc656857d85db1d25931e01f3a5
#
_entry.id   1cdcabc656857d85db1d25931e01f3a5
#
_cell.length_a   1.000
_cell.length_b   1.000
_cell.length_c   1.000
_cell.angle_alpha   90.00
_cell.angle_beta   90.00
_cell.angle_gamma   90.00
#
_symmetry.space_group_name_H-M   'P 1'
#
loop_
_entity.id
_entity.type
_entity.pdbx_description
1 polymer ?
#
loop_
_entity_poly.entity_id
_entity_poly.type
_entity_poly.pdbx_seq_one_letter_code
_entity_poly.pdbx_strand_id
1 'polypeptide(L)'
;MLFGKGKKKIDEERQLHYGDGKLEKKNSEVIQDIRAYTMAARWFEKRVAEDYRKKARNSRRLSIFFGILAFASVIAVMGLTPLKTVETTIIRVDRNSGYMDVIRPGWKKEDTKEVADDKHYISMYILARERYNWASQKANFAIVQQLSYPDVFNEYKNFQLSSKGYVATLGSSRQVDVSIDSIVPLPVSHEKKLGERDDIKTYQVRFSQSLLDAEGKPVSDIGQQLKLDADGKPIAEPKRVYWTAIISFDYRNAPLTEWAGWVNPKGFGVLAYSKTQEIREGR
;
A
#
# COMPACT_ATOMS: atom_id res chain seq x y z
N MET A 1 -29.67 -23.84 -35.27
CA MET A 1 -30.26 -24.33 -36.56
C MET A 1 -31.50 -25.23 -36.33
N LEU A 2 -32.57 -24.74 -35.72
CA LEU A 2 -33.79 -25.53 -35.45
C LEU A 2 -35.08 -24.84 -35.92
N PHE A 3 -35.00 -23.70 -36.59
CA PHE A 3 -36.16 -22.92 -37.05
C PHE A 3 -36.63 -23.24 -38.48
N GLY A 4 -35.88 -24.05 -39.22
CA GLY A 4 -36.18 -24.31 -40.65
C GLY A 4 -37.18 -25.47 -40.90
N LYS A 5 -37.28 -26.44 -39.98
CA LYS A 5 -38.11 -27.64 -40.20
C LYS A 5 -39.59 -27.41 -40.00
N GLY A 6 -40.02 -26.45 -39.16
CA GLY A 6 -41.41 -26.14 -38.92
C GLY A 6 -42.11 -25.42 -40.08
N LYS A 7 -41.41 -24.56 -40.81
CA LYS A 7 -41.96 -23.86 -42.00
C LYS A 7 -42.23 -24.78 -43.17
N LYS A 8 -41.32 -25.74 -43.45
CA LYS A 8 -41.52 -26.70 -44.57
C LYS A 8 -42.73 -27.57 -44.36
N LYS A 9 -43.00 -28.09 -43.15
CA LYS A 9 -44.21 -28.87 -42.87
C LYS A 9 -45.50 -28.07 -43.01
N ILE A 10 -45.53 -26.80 -42.64
CA ILE A 10 -46.68 -25.91 -42.81
C ILE A 10 -46.97 -25.62 -44.29
N ASP A 11 -45.89 -25.48 -45.10
CA ASP A 11 -46.06 -25.26 -46.54
C ASP A 11 -46.47 -26.56 -47.30
N GLU A 12 -45.99 -27.71 -46.84
CA GLU A 12 -46.42 -29.01 -47.35
C GLU A 12 -47.91 -29.29 -47.01
N GLU A 13 -48.36 -28.96 -45.82
CA GLU A 13 -49.78 -29.10 -45.41
C GLU A 13 -50.72 -28.13 -46.16
N ARG A 14 -50.19 -26.95 -46.58
CA ARG A 14 -50.93 -25.99 -47.41
C ARG A 14 -51.12 -26.49 -48.86
N GLN A 15 -50.26 -27.39 -49.34
CA GLN A 15 -50.32 -27.95 -50.67
C GLN A 15 -51.15 -29.23 -50.74
N LEU A 16 -51.52 -29.81 -49.61
CA LEU A 16 -52.49 -30.88 -49.56
C LEU A 16 -53.89 -30.33 -49.90
N HIS A 17 -54.22 -30.39 -51.19
CA HIS A 17 -55.54 -30.16 -51.68
C HIS A 17 -56.40 -31.29 -51.11
N TYR A 18 -57.04 -31.03 -49.97
CA TYR A 18 -58.18 -31.83 -49.55
C TYR A 18 -59.28 -31.63 -50.59
N GLY A 19 -59.43 -32.66 -51.43
CA GLY A 19 -60.15 -32.67 -52.64
C GLY A 19 -61.42 -31.86 -52.67
N ASP A 20 -61.55 -31.04 -53.72
CA ASP A 20 -62.81 -30.56 -54.22
C ASP A 20 -63.68 -31.69 -54.70
N GLY A 21 -64.06 -32.60 -53.75
CA GLY A 21 -65.16 -33.45 -53.98
C GLY A 21 -66.40 -32.57 -54.13
N LYS A 22 -67.01 -32.51 -55.30
CA LYS A 22 -68.34 -31.97 -55.49
C LYS A 22 -69.25 -32.63 -54.47
N LEU A 23 -69.41 -32.02 -53.32
CA LEU A 23 -70.37 -32.38 -52.30
C LEU A 23 -71.71 -32.08 -52.89
N GLU A 24 -72.41 -33.13 -53.31
CA GLU A 24 -73.77 -33.07 -53.75
C GLU A 24 -74.63 -32.30 -52.74
N LYS A 25 -75.50 -31.42 -53.21
CA LYS A 25 -76.34 -30.46 -52.43
C LYS A 25 -77.22 -31.07 -51.34
N LYS A 26 -77.11 -32.34 -50.97
CA LYS A 26 -78.01 -33.10 -50.10
C LYS A 26 -77.61 -33.08 -48.59
N ASN A 27 -76.54 -32.39 -48.19
CA ASN A 27 -76.21 -32.38 -46.75
C ASN A 27 -75.79 -30.99 -46.31
N SER A 28 -76.69 -30.02 -46.36
CA SER A 28 -76.44 -28.63 -45.84
C SER A 28 -76.05 -28.59 -44.38
N GLU A 29 -76.58 -29.53 -43.58
CA GLU A 29 -76.22 -29.62 -42.15
C GLU A 29 -74.81 -30.15 -41.93
N VAL A 30 -74.40 -31.20 -42.66
CA VAL A 30 -73.00 -31.71 -42.56
C VAL A 30 -71.95 -30.69 -43.01
N ILE A 31 -72.33 -29.90 -44.00
CA ILE A 31 -71.43 -28.81 -44.46
C ILE A 31 -71.32 -27.69 -43.40
N GLN A 32 -72.39 -27.39 -42.70
CA GLN A 32 -72.39 -26.40 -41.60
C GLN A 32 -71.58 -26.94 -40.42
N ASP A 33 -71.67 -28.18 -40.03
CA ASP A 33 -70.93 -28.81 -38.96
C ASP A 33 -69.42 -28.87 -39.29
N ILE A 34 -69.06 -29.23 -40.53
CA ILE A 34 -67.67 -29.24 -40.98
C ILE A 34 -67.10 -27.79 -40.96
N ARG A 35 -67.85 -26.76 -41.35
CA ARG A 35 -67.44 -25.42 -41.27
C ARG A 35 -67.31 -24.94 -39.82
N ALA A 36 -68.20 -25.27 -38.94
CA ALA A 36 -68.14 -24.99 -37.53
C ALA A 36 -66.89 -25.64 -36.89
N TYR A 37 -66.64 -26.92 -37.18
CA TYR A 37 -65.48 -27.65 -36.70
C TYR A 37 -64.17 -27.02 -37.22
N THR A 38 -64.06 -26.74 -38.50
CA THR A 38 -62.85 -26.08 -39.06
C THR A 38 -62.61 -24.70 -38.51
N MET A 39 -63.69 -23.90 -38.25
CA MET A 39 -63.54 -22.61 -37.58
C MET A 39 -63.07 -22.78 -36.13
N ALA A 40 -63.61 -23.74 -35.38
CA ALA A 40 -63.22 -24.05 -34.01
C ALA A 40 -61.75 -24.49 -33.95
N ALA A 41 -61.33 -25.36 -34.85
CA ALA A 41 -59.95 -25.84 -34.96
C ALA A 41 -58.97 -24.68 -35.24
N ARG A 42 -59.28 -23.82 -36.23
CA ARG A 42 -58.49 -22.64 -36.55
C ARG A 42 -58.44 -21.64 -35.38
N TRP A 43 -59.52 -21.49 -34.67
CA TRP A 43 -59.56 -20.61 -33.49
C TRP A 43 -58.73 -21.17 -32.33
N PHE A 44 -58.78 -22.49 -32.12
CA PHE A 44 -57.97 -23.18 -31.14
C PHE A 44 -56.47 -23.05 -31.46
N GLU A 45 -56.05 -23.33 -32.70
CA GLU A 45 -54.67 -23.21 -33.14
C GLU A 45 -54.16 -21.79 -32.99
N LYS A 46 -55.00 -20.81 -33.33
CA LYS A 46 -54.63 -19.38 -33.16
C LYS A 46 -54.44 -19.02 -31.68
N ARG A 47 -55.32 -19.49 -30.80
CA ARG A 47 -55.18 -19.29 -29.37
C ARG A 47 -53.96 -19.95 -28.79
N VAL A 48 -53.68 -21.17 -29.14
CA VAL A 48 -52.48 -21.89 -28.71
C VAL A 48 -51.21 -21.18 -29.19
N ALA A 49 -51.19 -20.73 -30.42
CA ALA A 49 -50.05 -19.97 -30.96
C ALA A 49 -49.86 -18.62 -30.23
N GLU A 50 -50.95 -17.92 -29.89
CA GLU A 50 -50.90 -16.66 -29.12
C GLU A 50 -50.41 -16.89 -27.68
N ASP A 51 -50.85 -17.95 -27.03
CA ASP A 51 -50.43 -18.34 -25.67
C ASP A 51 -48.94 -18.70 -25.63
N TYR A 52 -48.44 -19.44 -26.61
CA TYR A 52 -47.02 -19.73 -26.75
C TYR A 52 -46.22 -18.43 -26.98
N ARG A 53 -46.70 -17.50 -27.80
CA ARG A 53 -46.05 -16.19 -28.01
C ARG A 53 -46.05 -15.36 -26.74
N LYS A 54 -47.14 -15.35 -25.96
CA LYS A 54 -47.20 -14.64 -24.66
C LYS A 54 -46.23 -15.27 -23.65
N LYS A 55 -46.23 -16.60 -23.53
CA LYS A 55 -45.28 -17.32 -22.66
C LYS A 55 -43.82 -17.06 -23.05
N ALA A 56 -43.49 -17.13 -24.34
CA ALA A 56 -42.14 -16.84 -24.82
C ALA A 56 -41.72 -15.38 -24.55
N ARG A 57 -42.64 -14.43 -24.70
CA ARG A 57 -42.38 -13.03 -24.40
C ARG A 57 -42.17 -12.77 -22.91
N ASN A 58 -42.97 -13.41 -22.05
CA ASN A 58 -42.82 -13.30 -20.61
C ASN A 58 -41.53 -13.99 -20.11
N SER A 59 -41.22 -15.18 -20.63
CA SER A 59 -39.99 -15.89 -20.33
C SER A 59 -38.76 -15.05 -20.73
N ARG A 60 -38.79 -14.41 -21.92
CA ARG A 60 -37.69 -13.53 -22.36
C ARG A 60 -37.53 -12.30 -21.45
N ARG A 61 -38.64 -11.68 -21.01
CA ARG A 61 -38.59 -10.56 -20.06
C ARG A 61 -38.02 -11.00 -18.71
N LEU A 62 -38.41 -12.14 -18.22
CA LEU A 62 -37.91 -12.72 -16.98
C LEU A 62 -36.41 -13.04 -17.06
N SER A 63 -35.97 -13.63 -18.18
CA SER A 63 -34.52 -13.88 -18.42
C SER A 63 -33.68 -12.60 -18.46
N ILE A 64 -34.20 -11.53 -19.07
CA ILE A 64 -33.53 -10.24 -19.10
C ILE A 64 -33.44 -9.65 -17.69
N PHE A 65 -34.52 -9.74 -16.91
CA PHE A 65 -34.54 -9.26 -15.52
C PHE A 65 -33.51 -9.97 -14.65
N PHE A 66 -33.45 -11.29 -14.71
CA PHE A 66 -32.43 -12.06 -13.97
C PHE A 66 -31.01 -11.79 -14.47
N GLY A 67 -30.83 -11.57 -15.77
CA GLY A 67 -29.53 -11.17 -16.33
C GLY A 67 -29.05 -9.84 -15.77
N ILE A 68 -29.91 -8.84 -15.68
CA ILE A 68 -29.59 -7.53 -15.07
C ILE A 68 -29.28 -7.67 -13.59
N LEU A 69 -30.07 -8.49 -12.85
CA LEU A 69 -29.86 -8.72 -11.44
C LEU A 69 -28.51 -9.41 -11.17
N ALA A 70 -28.17 -10.43 -11.98
CA ALA A 70 -26.87 -11.11 -11.90
C ALA A 70 -25.70 -10.15 -12.19
N PHE A 71 -25.83 -9.29 -13.20
CA PHE A 71 -24.82 -8.31 -13.53
C PHE A 71 -24.65 -7.26 -12.42
N ALA A 72 -25.74 -6.78 -11.84
CA ALA A 72 -25.72 -5.86 -10.71
C ALA A 72 -25.05 -6.49 -9.46
N SER A 73 -25.28 -7.79 -9.21
CA SER A 73 -24.63 -8.48 -8.08
C SER A 73 -23.13 -8.61 -8.26
N VAL A 74 -22.63 -8.83 -9.49
CA VAL A 74 -21.18 -8.87 -9.79
C VAL A 74 -20.56 -7.51 -9.55
N ILE A 75 -21.21 -6.43 -9.98
CA ILE A 75 -20.73 -5.06 -9.73
C ILE A 75 -20.69 -4.76 -8.22
N ALA A 76 -21.71 -5.15 -7.49
CA ALA A 76 -21.77 -4.99 -6.03
C ALA A 76 -20.62 -5.73 -5.33
N VAL A 77 -20.30 -6.96 -5.74
CA VAL A 77 -19.16 -7.72 -5.21
C VAL A 77 -17.82 -7.07 -5.59
N MET A 78 -17.67 -6.59 -6.82
CA MET A 78 -16.47 -5.84 -7.24
C MET A 78 -16.28 -4.54 -6.45
N GLY A 79 -17.37 -3.85 -6.09
CA GLY A 79 -17.33 -2.65 -5.27
C GLY A 79 -16.96 -2.91 -3.80
N LEU A 80 -17.23 -4.11 -3.28
CA LEU A 80 -16.90 -4.51 -1.91
C LEU A 80 -15.48 -5.09 -1.76
N THR A 81 -14.82 -5.52 -2.86
CA THR A 81 -13.47 -6.10 -2.81
C THR A 81 -12.38 -5.15 -2.30
N PRO A 82 -12.39 -3.83 -2.55
CA PRO A 82 -11.37 -2.93 -2.00
C PRO A 82 -11.52 -2.65 -0.49
N LEU A 83 -12.60 -3.08 0.17
CA LEU A 83 -12.80 -2.83 1.61
C LEU A 83 -12.05 -3.81 2.54
N LYS A 84 -11.46 -4.88 2.01
CA LYS A 84 -10.67 -5.82 2.81
C LYS A 84 -9.20 -5.42 2.87
N THR A 85 -8.92 -4.24 3.36
CA THR A 85 -7.57 -3.88 3.80
C THR A 85 -7.40 -4.37 5.23
N VAL A 86 -6.66 -5.46 5.40
CA VAL A 86 -6.22 -5.92 6.73
C VAL A 86 -5.04 -5.02 7.12
N GLU A 87 -5.30 -4.01 7.93
CA GLU A 87 -4.23 -3.27 8.61
C GLU A 87 -3.72 -4.15 9.75
N THR A 88 -2.55 -4.73 9.58
CA THR A 88 -1.83 -5.41 10.66
C THR A 88 -1.28 -4.35 11.61
N THR A 89 -2.00 -4.07 12.68
CA THR A 89 -1.52 -3.21 13.76
C THR A 89 -0.69 -4.06 14.70
N ILE A 90 0.61 -3.81 14.77
CA ILE A 90 1.50 -4.45 15.76
C ILE A 90 1.35 -3.67 17.05
N ILE A 91 0.71 -4.29 18.05
CA ILE A 91 0.61 -3.76 19.41
C ILE A 91 1.84 -4.26 20.17
N ARG A 92 2.76 -3.36 20.50
CA ARG A 92 3.83 -3.65 21.46
C ARG A 92 3.29 -3.36 22.85
N VAL A 93 3.12 -4.40 23.67
CA VAL A 93 2.83 -4.26 25.08
C VAL A 93 4.19 -4.26 25.81
N ASP A 94 4.55 -3.13 26.37
CA ASP A 94 5.70 -3.07 27.28
C ASP A 94 5.32 -3.79 28.58
N ARG A 95 5.98 -4.92 28.85
CA ARG A 95 5.66 -5.80 29.98
C ARG A 95 5.96 -5.16 31.34
N ASN A 96 6.74 -4.08 31.38
CA ASN A 96 7.13 -3.44 32.64
C ASN A 96 6.24 -2.27 33.04
N SER A 97 5.68 -1.55 32.08
CA SER A 97 4.88 -0.33 32.37
C SER A 97 3.42 -0.49 32.03
N GLY A 98 2.99 -1.59 31.40
CA GLY A 98 1.62 -1.79 30.94
C GLY A 98 1.20 -0.79 29.84
N TYR A 99 2.12 0.02 29.33
CA TYR A 99 1.82 1.01 28.32
C TYR A 99 1.63 0.31 26.97
N MET A 100 0.44 0.47 26.37
CA MET A 100 0.17 0.04 25.01
C MET A 100 0.68 1.10 24.06
N ASP A 101 1.82 0.85 23.41
CA ASP A 101 2.27 1.64 22.28
C ASP A 101 1.79 0.98 21.01
N VAL A 102 0.88 1.65 20.30
CA VAL A 102 0.40 1.22 19.00
C VAL A 102 1.46 1.61 17.96
N ILE A 103 2.41 0.72 17.73
CA ILE A 103 3.36 0.89 16.64
C ILE A 103 2.59 0.70 15.34
N ARG A 104 2.15 1.80 14.75
CA ARG A 104 1.71 1.77 13.36
C ARG A 104 2.92 1.41 12.52
N PRO A 105 2.87 0.36 11.68
CA PRO A 105 3.94 0.09 10.74
C PRO A 105 4.22 1.40 9.99
N GLY A 106 5.49 1.81 9.91
CA GLY A 106 5.90 3.08 9.28
C GLY A 106 5.54 3.23 7.80
N TRP A 107 4.89 2.24 7.24
CA TRP A 107 4.27 2.21 5.93
C TRP A 107 2.81 2.67 6.07
N LYS A 108 2.60 3.95 6.22
CA LYS A 108 1.28 4.49 5.92
C LYS A 108 1.04 4.25 4.44
N LYS A 109 -0.09 3.66 4.11
CA LYS A 109 -0.58 3.45 2.73
C LYS A 109 -0.70 4.78 1.97
N GLU A 110 -0.57 5.88 2.66
CA GLU A 110 -0.60 7.27 2.20
C GLU A 110 0.77 7.85 1.87
N ASP A 111 1.89 7.17 2.28
CA ASP A 111 3.22 7.63 1.89
C ASP A 111 3.40 7.37 0.40
N THR A 112 3.56 8.42 -0.38
CA THR A 112 3.95 8.29 -1.77
C THR A 112 5.31 7.59 -1.84
N LYS A 113 5.63 6.98 -2.99
CA LYS A 113 6.93 6.33 -3.20
C LYS A 113 8.10 7.29 -2.87
N GLU A 114 7.93 8.58 -3.15
CA GLU A 114 8.91 9.61 -2.84
C GLU A 114 9.14 9.79 -1.34
N VAL A 115 8.07 9.82 -0.53
CA VAL A 115 8.19 9.95 0.93
C VAL A 115 8.87 8.72 1.54
N ALA A 116 8.61 7.53 1.00
CA ALA A 116 9.27 6.30 1.44
C ALA A 116 10.78 6.34 1.13
N ASP A 117 11.16 6.82 -0.06
CA ASP A 117 12.54 7.00 -0.46
C ASP A 117 13.24 8.08 0.42
N ASP A 118 12.58 9.19 0.68
CA ASP A 118 13.09 10.25 1.58
C ASP A 118 13.40 9.67 2.97
N LYS A 119 12.46 8.94 3.56
CA LYS A 119 12.64 8.29 4.87
C LYS A 119 13.78 7.26 4.86
N HIS A 120 13.93 6.51 3.77
CA HIS A 120 15.01 5.54 3.62
C HIS A 120 16.38 6.23 3.66
N TYR A 121 16.59 7.24 2.82
CA TYR A 121 17.88 7.96 2.79
C TYR A 121 18.18 8.72 4.08
N ILE A 122 17.17 9.36 4.67
CA ILE A 122 17.30 10.03 5.98
C ILE A 122 17.71 9.02 7.05
N SER A 123 17.06 7.85 7.12
CA SER A 123 17.39 6.83 8.12
C SER A 123 18.81 6.30 7.93
N MET A 124 19.22 6.04 6.70
CA MET A 124 20.58 5.61 6.37
C MET A 124 21.62 6.66 6.79
N TYR A 125 21.33 7.94 6.50
CA TYR A 125 22.21 9.04 6.89
C TYR A 125 22.36 9.18 8.40
N ILE A 126 21.23 9.22 9.15
CA ILE A 126 21.23 9.35 10.61
C ILE A 126 21.97 8.19 11.26
N LEU A 127 21.71 6.96 10.82
CA LEU A 127 22.38 5.77 11.34
C LEU A 127 23.90 5.82 11.06
N ALA A 128 24.32 6.21 9.87
CA ALA A 128 25.74 6.32 9.54
C ALA A 128 26.44 7.47 10.29
N ARG A 129 25.74 8.60 10.52
CA ARG A 129 26.31 9.79 11.18
C ARG A 129 26.38 9.68 12.70
N GLU A 130 25.33 9.15 13.31
CA GLU A 130 25.10 9.21 14.75
C GLU A 130 25.45 7.92 15.49
N ARG A 131 25.48 6.78 14.77
CA ARG A 131 25.96 5.49 15.33
C ARG A 131 27.47 5.48 15.33
N TYR A 132 28.04 4.90 16.37
CA TYR A 132 29.47 4.69 16.46
C TYR A 132 29.79 3.24 16.82
N ASN A 133 30.59 2.60 15.99
CA ASN A 133 31.21 1.31 16.25
C ASN A 133 32.59 1.33 15.59
N TRP A 134 33.62 0.97 16.34
CA TRP A 134 35.01 1.00 15.86
C TRP A 134 35.21 0.23 14.55
N ALA A 135 34.63 -0.95 14.44
CA ALA A 135 34.78 -1.80 13.26
C ALA A 135 34.10 -1.23 12.00
N SER A 136 32.96 -0.55 12.14
CA SER A 136 32.19 0.01 11.02
C SER A 136 32.43 1.48 10.77
N GLN A 137 33.20 2.18 11.61
CA GLN A 137 33.38 3.63 11.54
C GLN A 137 33.86 4.12 10.17
N LYS A 138 34.82 3.40 9.57
CA LYS A 138 35.32 3.76 8.23
C LYS A 138 34.23 3.69 7.16
N ALA A 139 33.40 2.68 7.21
CA ALA A 139 32.29 2.51 6.27
C ALA A 139 31.20 3.59 6.48
N ASN A 140 30.85 3.85 7.75
CA ASN A 140 29.88 4.89 8.11
C ASN A 140 30.37 6.28 7.65
N PHE A 141 31.66 6.57 7.85
CA PHE A 141 32.26 7.84 7.41
C PHE A 141 32.16 8.00 5.89
N ALA A 142 32.41 6.95 5.11
CA ALA A 142 32.28 6.98 3.66
C ALA A 142 30.81 7.18 3.22
N ILE A 143 29.85 6.54 3.91
CA ILE A 143 28.42 6.75 3.63
C ILE A 143 28.01 8.20 3.88
N VAL A 144 28.40 8.78 5.04
CA VAL A 144 28.08 10.17 5.35
C VAL A 144 28.68 11.11 4.28
N GLN A 145 29.89 10.80 3.80
CA GLN A 145 30.55 11.58 2.74
C GLN A 145 29.73 11.57 1.44
N GLN A 146 29.19 10.42 1.06
CA GLN A 146 28.40 10.29 -0.18
C GLN A 146 27.00 10.91 -0.08
N LEU A 147 26.46 10.99 1.12
CA LEU A 147 25.11 11.52 1.35
C LEU A 147 25.10 13.00 1.78
N SER A 148 26.25 13.66 1.85
CA SER A 148 26.37 15.06 2.29
C SER A 148 26.99 15.92 1.21
N TYR A 149 26.60 17.18 1.18
CA TYR A 149 27.39 18.20 0.50
C TYR A 149 28.68 18.51 1.27
N PRO A 150 29.72 19.07 0.60
CA PRO A 150 31.04 19.27 1.19
C PRO A 150 31.06 20.03 2.52
N ASP A 151 30.20 21.05 2.66
CA ASP A 151 30.16 21.88 3.87
C ASP A 151 29.69 21.07 5.09
N VAL A 152 28.58 20.32 4.94
CA VAL A 152 28.03 19.48 5.99
C VAL A 152 28.95 18.29 6.31
N PHE A 153 29.58 17.74 5.29
CA PHE A 153 30.57 16.67 5.49
C PHE A 153 31.83 17.18 6.23
N ASN A 154 32.35 18.36 5.89
CA ASN A 154 33.49 18.95 6.56
C ASN A 154 33.22 19.24 8.04
N GLU A 155 32.01 19.70 8.38
CA GLU A 155 31.60 19.88 9.78
C GLU A 155 31.62 18.54 10.53
N TYR A 156 31.02 17.50 9.97
CA TYR A 156 31.06 16.15 10.55
C TYR A 156 32.46 15.59 10.70
N LYS A 157 33.29 15.73 9.66
CA LYS A 157 34.69 15.31 9.65
C LYS A 157 35.50 16.03 10.76
N ASN A 158 35.35 17.35 10.86
CA ASN A 158 36.04 18.13 11.88
C ASN A 158 35.63 17.73 13.30
N PHE A 159 34.33 17.43 13.52
CA PHE A 159 33.88 16.90 14.79
C PHE A 159 34.49 15.52 15.08
N GLN A 160 34.44 14.58 14.16
CA GLN A 160 34.97 13.22 14.37
C GLN A 160 36.48 13.18 14.59
N LEU A 161 37.24 14.10 13.99
CA LEU A 161 38.69 14.19 14.14
C LEU A 161 39.10 15.03 15.35
N SER A 162 38.17 15.71 16.01
CA SER A 162 38.45 16.50 17.22
C SER A 162 38.65 15.60 18.45
N SER A 163 39.21 16.20 19.50
CA SER A 163 39.32 15.52 20.82
C SER A 163 37.95 15.16 21.44
N LYS A 164 36.86 15.78 20.94
CA LYS A 164 35.47 15.50 21.37
C LYS A 164 34.79 14.47 20.50
N GLY A 165 35.43 14.05 19.39
CA GLY A 165 34.90 13.06 18.47
C GLY A 165 34.81 11.66 19.09
N TYR A 166 33.91 10.82 18.56
CA TYR A 166 33.73 9.48 19.09
C TYR A 166 34.98 8.60 19.02
N VAL A 167 35.80 8.78 17.99
CA VAL A 167 37.06 8.04 17.85
C VAL A 167 37.99 8.31 19.03
N ALA A 168 38.11 9.56 19.44
CA ALA A 168 38.99 9.99 20.54
C ALA A 168 38.40 9.64 21.93
N THR A 169 37.08 9.75 22.08
CA THR A 169 36.41 9.62 23.39
C THR A 169 35.97 8.17 23.72
N LEU A 170 35.60 7.38 22.73
CA LEU A 170 35.05 6.01 22.92
C LEU A 170 36.06 4.93 22.48
N GLY A 171 36.87 5.21 21.44
CA GLY A 171 37.84 4.26 20.91
C GLY A 171 37.23 2.94 20.50
N SER A 172 37.88 1.83 20.79
CA SER A 172 37.39 0.48 20.55
C SER A 172 36.61 -0.12 21.74
N SER A 173 36.57 0.59 22.89
CA SER A 173 36.01 0.06 24.14
C SER A 173 34.51 0.28 24.29
N ARG A 174 33.95 1.23 23.54
CA ARG A 174 32.54 1.61 23.63
C ARG A 174 31.95 1.85 22.28
N GLN A 175 30.61 1.72 22.20
CA GLN A 175 29.82 1.89 20.99
C GLN A 175 28.63 2.79 21.29
N VAL A 176 28.12 3.49 20.28
CA VAL A 176 26.85 4.22 20.34
C VAL A 176 25.88 3.54 19.39
N ASP A 177 24.80 3.02 19.94
CA ASP A 177 23.68 2.54 19.13
C ASP A 177 22.61 3.60 18.99
N VAL A 178 21.94 3.61 17.83
CA VAL A 178 20.94 4.61 17.46
C VAL A 178 19.65 3.91 17.08
N SER A 179 18.56 4.33 17.72
CA SER A 179 17.21 3.93 17.38
C SER A 179 16.42 5.14 16.89
N ILE A 180 15.85 5.05 15.69
CA ILE A 180 15.02 6.11 15.12
C ILE A 180 13.58 5.93 15.59
N ASP A 181 13.02 6.94 16.23
CA ASP A 181 11.66 6.92 16.75
C ASP A 181 10.65 7.42 15.70
N SER A 182 10.98 8.51 14.99
CA SER A 182 10.07 9.06 13.96
C SER A 182 10.82 9.94 12.95
N ILE A 183 10.30 9.95 11.71
CA ILE A 183 10.74 10.82 10.61
C ILE A 183 9.50 11.50 10.05
N VAL A 184 9.42 12.83 10.20
CA VAL A 184 8.24 13.63 9.86
C VAL A 184 8.64 14.78 8.93
N PRO A 185 7.98 14.95 7.79
CA PRO A 185 8.22 16.11 6.92
C PRO A 185 7.80 17.38 7.64
N LEU A 186 8.65 18.41 7.53
CA LEU A 186 8.30 19.75 8.00
C LEU A 186 7.75 20.55 6.81
N PRO A 187 6.57 21.16 6.95
CA PRO A 187 6.09 22.06 5.92
C PRO A 187 7.04 23.27 5.82
N VAL A 188 7.56 23.51 4.64
CA VAL A 188 8.34 24.72 4.37
C VAL A 188 7.35 25.88 4.25
N SER A 189 7.07 26.56 5.35
CA SER A 189 6.24 27.76 5.37
C SER A 189 7.11 29.02 5.18
N HIS A 190 7.75 29.13 4.02
CA HIS A 190 8.40 30.39 3.65
C HIS A 190 7.63 30.99 2.46
N GLU A 191 7.32 32.27 2.54
CA GLU A 191 7.07 33.06 1.34
C GLU A 191 8.29 32.89 0.45
N LYS A 192 8.12 32.17 -0.68
CA LYS A 192 9.18 31.86 -1.62
C LYS A 192 9.84 33.15 -2.05
N LYS A 193 11.10 33.34 -1.69
CA LYS A 193 11.89 34.40 -2.26
C LYS A 193 12.19 34.07 -3.71
N LEU A 194 12.07 35.08 -4.57
CA LEU A 194 12.37 34.94 -6.01
C LEU A 194 13.81 34.37 -6.15
N GLY A 195 13.95 33.12 -6.64
CA GLY A 195 15.22 32.41 -6.78
C GLY A 195 15.48 31.30 -5.77
N GLU A 196 14.57 31.03 -4.83
CA GLU A 196 14.69 29.92 -3.86
C GLU A 196 14.37 28.57 -4.54
N ARG A 197 15.20 27.57 -4.23
CA ARG A 197 15.06 26.23 -4.85
C ARG A 197 13.80 25.52 -4.34
N ASP A 198 12.92 25.09 -5.23
CA ASP A 198 11.68 24.38 -4.93
C ASP A 198 11.88 22.90 -4.53
N ASP A 199 13.09 22.38 -4.67
CA ASP A 199 13.43 20.98 -4.53
C ASP A 199 14.06 20.61 -3.17
N ILE A 200 14.27 21.59 -2.29
CA ILE A 200 14.80 21.35 -0.94
C ILE A 200 13.68 20.87 -0.03
N LYS A 201 13.85 19.66 0.51
CA LYS A 201 12.94 19.07 1.49
C LYS A 201 13.54 19.15 2.88
N THR A 202 12.71 19.41 3.88
CA THR A 202 13.13 19.47 5.28
C THR A 202 12.30 18.49 6.12
N TYR A 203 13.01 17.69 6.93
CA TYR A 203 12.40 16.70 7.80
C TYR A 203 12.90 16.86 9.23
N GLN A 204 12.03 16.52 10.17
CA GLN A 204 12.38 16.35 11.58
C GLN A 204 12.54 14.85 11.86
N VAL A 205 13.65 14.49 12.48
CA VAL A 205 13.96 13.13 12.90
C VAL A 205 14.11 13.09 14.41
N ARG A 206 13.35 12.24 15.06
CA ARG A 206 13.54 11.93 16.49
C ARG A 206 14.21 10.58 16.59
N PHE A 207 15.26 10.53 17.39
CA PHE A 207 16.01 9.30 17.63
C PHE A 207 16.59 9.28 19.04
N SER A 208 16.92 8.10 19.52
CA SER A 208 17.60 7.89 20.78
C SER A 208 18.96 7.25 20.58
N GLN A 209 19.91 7.64 21.43
CA GLN A 209 21.26 7.06 21.48
C GLN A 209 21.40 6.29 22.80
N SER A 210 21.99 5.09 22.72
CA SER A 210 22.37 4.25 23.87
C SER A 210 23.84 3.97 23.82
N LEU A 211 24.52 4.10 24.97
CA LEU A 211 25.93 3.74 25.09
C LEU A 211 26.06 2.24 25.40
N LEU A 212 26.88 1.55 24.62
CA LEU A 212 27.17 0.13 24.76
C LEU A 212 28.67 -0.07 25.01
N ASP A 213 29.04 -1.20 25.64
CA ASP A 213 30.42 -1.65 25.70
C ASP A 213 30.90 -2.30 24.39
N ALA A 214 32.13 -2.80 24.36
CA ALA A 214 32.69 -3.45 23.16
C ALA A 214 31.93 -4.72 22.75
N GLU A 215 31.30 -5.41 23.70
CA GLU A 215 30.49 -6.62 23.49
C GLU A 215 29.04 -6.31 23.12
N GLY A 216 28.65 -5.03 23.05
CA GLY A 216 27.30 -4.60 22.70
C GLY A 216 26.31 -4.62 23.89
N LYS A 217 26.81 -4.73 25.14
CA LYS A 217 25.95 -4.66 26.32
C LYS A 217 25.73 -3.22 26.73
N PRO A 218 24.53 -2.84 27.22
CA PRO A 218 24.26 -1.49 27.68
C PRO A 218 25.16 -1.10 28.85
N VAL A 219 25.68 0.13 28.82
CA VAL A 219 26.53 0.71 29.90
C VAL A 219 25.76 1.84 30.54
N SER A 220 25.83 1.94 31.88
CA SER A 220 25.34 3.11 32.59
C SER A 220 26.32 4.30 32.44
N ASP A 221 25.84 5.52 32.68
CA ASP A 221 26.54 6.81 32.49
C ASP A 221 27.95 6.90 33.10
N ILE A 222 28.29 6.07 34.07
CA ILE A 222 29.50 6.18 34.89
C ILE A 222 30.49 5.03 34.59
N GLY A 223 30.38 4.38 33.45
CA GLY A 223 31.28 3.28 33.10
C GLY A 223 31.08 1.99 33.91
N GLN A 224 30.01 1.92 34.69
CA GLN A 224 29.64 0.71 35.37
C GLN A 224 28.76 -0.15 34.43
N GLN A 225 29.14 -1.41 34.26
CA GLN A 225 28.32 -2.38 33.56
C GLN A 225 26.98 -2.52 34.31
N LEU A 226 25.88 -2.49 33.59
CA LEU A 226 24.57 -2.81 34.17
C LEU A 226 24.63 -4.22 34.76
N LYS A 227 24.21 -4.36 36.02
CA LYS A 227 24.00 -5.68 36.64
C LYS A 227 22.87 -6.36 35.87
N LEU A 228 23.12 -7.58 35.45
CA LEU A 228 22.11 -8.44 34.83
C LEU A 228 21.43 -9.25 35.95
N ASP A 229 20.16 -9.56 35.80
CA ASP A 229 19.47 -10.54 36.63
C ASP A 229 19.91 -11.98 36.28
N ALA A 230 19.35 -12.95 37.02
CA ALA A 230 19.65 -14.36 36.77
C ALA A 230 19.26 -14.85 35.37
N ASP A 231 18.38 -14.13 34.68
CA ASP A 231 17.89 -14.40 33.32
C ASP A 231 18.69 -13.62 32.25
N GLY A 232 19.74 -12.90 32.63
CA GLY A 232 20.56 -12.11 31.71
C GLY A 232 19.93 -10.79 31.26
N LYS A 233 18.87 -10.33 31.96
CA LYS A 233 18.23 -9.04 31.66
C LYS A 233 18.88 -7.92 32.48
N PRO A 234 19.05 -6.72 31.88
CA PRO A 234 19.55 -5.58 32.63
C PRO A 234 18.59 -5.18 33.73
N ILE A 235 19.12 -5.07 34.98
CA ILE A 235 18.33 -4.67 36.18
C ILE A 235 17.95 -3.19 36.14
N ALA A 236 18.69 -2.38 35.36
CA ALA A 236 18.35 -0.98 35.12
C ALA A 236 18.27 -0.74 33.60
N GLU A 237 17.32 0.06 33.16
CA GLU A 237 17.26 0.46 31.75
C GLU A 237 18.51 1.25 31.37
N PRO A 238 19.12 0.93 30.19
CA PRO A 238 20.25 1.71 29.71
C PRO A 238 19.82 3.16 29.54
N LYS A 239 20.60 4.11 30.03
CA LYS A 239 20.33 5.52 29.86
C LYS A 239 20.31 5.83 28.38
N ARG A 240 19.14 6.28 27.91
CA ARG A 240 18.94 6.73 26.54
C ARG A 240 18.96 8.24 26.51
N VAL A 241 19.73 8.78 25.59
CA VAL A 241 19.72 10.21 25.27
C VAL A 241 18.84 10.42 24.05
N TYR A 242 17.83 11.26 24.18
CA TYR A 242 16.89 11.56 23.09
C TYR A 242 17.31 12.80 22.35
N TRP A 243 17.20 12.74 21.05
CA TRP A 243 17.61 13.81 20.14
C TRP A 243 16.52 14.11 19.12
N THR A 244 16.36 15.38 18.82
CA THR A 244 15.61 15.84 17.65
C THR A 244 16.59 16.47 16.68
N ALA A 245 16.66 15.93 15.47
CA ALA A 245 17.43 16.50 14.38
C ALA A 245 16.51 17.11 13.32
N ILE A 246 16.98 18.21 12.73
CA ILE A 246 16.39 18.81 11.53
C ILE A 246 17.39 18.60 10.40
N ILE A 247 16.90 18.02 9.30
CA ILE A 247 17.68 17.69 8.12
C ILE A 247 17.04 18.30 6.89
N SER A 248 17.81 19.07 6.12
CA SER A 248 17.42 19.61 4.82
C SER A 248 18.27 18.97 3.74
N PHE A 249 17.65 18.50 2.66
CA PHE A 249 18.31 17.77 1.60
C PHE A 249 17.64 18.00 0.24
N ASP A 250 18.35 17.64 -0.80
CA ASP A 250 17.84 17.54 -2.17
C ASP A 250 18.33 16.25 -2.86
N TYR A 251 18.02 16.09 -4.14
CA TYR A 251 18.42 14.94 -4.97
C TYR A 251 19.33 15.37 -6.14
N ARG A 252 20.29 16.28 -5.87
CA ARG A 252 21.22 16.81 -6.88
C ARG A 252 22.69 16.45 -6.60
N ASN A 253 22.96 15.70 -5.55
CA ASN A 253 24.28 15.22 -5.20
C ASN A 253 24.64 13.99 -6.04
N ALA A 254 24.96 14.19 -7.33
CA ALA A 254 25.22 13.11 -8.26
C ALA A 254 26.42 12.25 -7.82
N PRO A 255 26.33 10.92 -7.85
CA PRO A 255 27.43 10.04 -7.50
C PRO A 255 28.57 10.17 -8.52
N LEU A 256 29.81 10.33 -8.02
CA LEU A 256 31.00 10.50 -8.86
C LEU A 256 31.71 9.19 -9.19
N THR A 257 31.45 8.12 -8.48
CA THR A 257 32.05 6.80 -8.66
C THR A 257 30.99 5.70 -8.73
N GLU A 258 31.34 4.54 -9.29
CA GLU A 258 30.45 3.40 -9.36
C GLU A 258 29.95 2.97 -7.95
N TRP A 259 30.86 2.88 -6.98
CA TRP A 259 30.48 2.59 -5.59
C TRP A 259 29.55 3.64 -5.00
N ALA A 260 29.79 4.91 -5.27
CA ALA A 260 28.91 6.00 -4.86
C ALA A 260 27.49 5.84 -5.48
N GLY A 261 27.42 5.37 -6.73
CA GLY A 261 26.17 5.06 -7.41
C GLY A 261 25.39 3.91 -6.77
N TRP A 262 26.07 2.95 -6.14
CA TRP A 262 25.38 1.88 -5.38
C TRP A 262 24.83 2.38 -4.05
N VAL A 263 25.55 3.27 -3.36
CA VAL A 263 25.11 3.85 -2.08
C VAL A 263 24.07 4.95 -2.28
N ASN A 264 24.24 5.77 -3.30
CA ASN A 264 23.44 6.97 -3.55
C ASN A 264 22.94 7.06 -5.00
N PRO A 265 22.16 6.09 -5.49
CA PRO A 265 21.73 6.07 -6.90
C PRO A 265 20.83 7.24 -7.28
N LYS A 266 20.17 7.87 -6.32
CA LYS A 266 19.25 8.99 -6.56
C LYS A 266 19.87 10.37 -6.41
N GLY A 267 21.13 10.44 -6.01
CA GLY A 267 21.80 11.72 -5.79
C GLY A 267 21.27 12.48 -4.56
N PHE A 268 20.89 11.76 -3.49
CA PHE A 268 20.53 12.39 -2.22
C PHE A 268 21.69 13.18 -1.64
N GLY A 269 21.44 14.41 -1.19
CA GLY A 269 22.47 15.29 -0.63
C GLY A 269 21.96 16.13 0.53
N VAL A 270 22.57 15.97 1.69
CA VAL A 270 22.24 16.76 2.88
C VAL A 270 22.90 18.13 2.77
N LEU A 271 22.07 19.17 2.78
CA LEU A 271 22.44 20.59 2.72
C LEU A 271 22.63 21.22 4.10
N ALA A 272 21.83 20.77 5.08
CA ALA A 272 21.93 21.28 6.45
C ALA A 272 21.53 20.16 7.42
N TYR A 273 22.22 20.10 8.54
CA TYR A 273 21.94 19.17 9.63
C TYR A 273 22.13 19.88 10.97
N SER A 274 21.15 19.83 11.82
CA SER A 274 21.28 20.31 13.20
C SER A 274 20.58 19.33 14.13
N LYS A 275 21.12 19.12 15.33
CA LYS A 275 20.48 18.28 16.36
C LYS A 275 20.45 18.99 17.70
N THR A 276 19.37 18.76 18.44
CA THR A 276 19.15 19.29 19.78
C THR A 276 18.76 18.14 20.69
N GLN A 277 19.33 18.11 21.89
CA GLN A 277 18.99 17.11 22.88
C GLN A 277 17.60 17.41 23.45
N GLU A 278 16.73 16.39 23.51
CA GLU A 278 15.46 16.47 24.21
C GLU A 278 15.69 16.11 25.69
N ILE A 279 15.36 17.06 26.57
CA ILE A 279 15.33 16.80 27.99
C ILE A 279 13.94 16.19 28.28
N ARG A 280 13.89 14.87 28.42
CA ARG A 280 12.70 14.20 28.95
C ARG A 280 12.91 14.06 30.45
N GLU A 281 12.17 14.83 31.26
CA GLU A 281 12.11 14.61 32.70
C GLU A 281 11.68 13.16 32.90
N GLY A 282 12.52 12.39 33.57
CA GLY A 282 12.28 10.98 33.87
C GLY A 282 10.99 10.86 34.67
N ARG A 283 10.08 10.03 34.18
CA ARG A 283 8.99 9.44 34.98
C ARG A 283 9.51 8.23 35.71
#